data_32da7dbee4a352054e890a103693a871
#
_entry.id   32da7dbee4a352054e890a103693a871
#
_cell.length_a   1.000
_cell.length_b   1.000
_cell.length_c   1.000
_cell.angle_alpha   90.00
_cell.angle_beta   90.00
_cell.angle_gamma   90.00
#
_symmetry.space_group_name_H-M   'P 1'
#
loop_
_entity.id
_entity.type
_entity.pdbx_description
1 polymer ?
#
loop_
_entity_poly.entity_id
_entity_poly.type
_entity_poly.pdbx_seq_one_letter_code
_entity_poly.pdbx_strand_id
1 'polypeptide(L)'
;MLREDLQIKHKVRVTDKERREKDIRSGIAKWKKSAHAHESEFWIKGQFRKCAIITLPISLPIYHLNNGRTQSMQSMWIYQNKEKDNFFSKNLENAKQQKIQHQLLVQQAQGYGSHKQNVFDELKKRKKFREDSPILIDIKGMVINGNRRLSSVRELYESNKKVYADFAHIPAAVIEEHLTAIDIEETESYYQIKRELKQDYDWISLIKKIQRQKDVLKQDFKWIS
;
A
#
# COMPACT_ATOMS: atom_id res chain seq x y z
N MET A 1 -1.26 -2.13 21.48
CA MET A 1 -1.14 -0.77 22.07
C MET A 1 -0.60 0.15 21.01
N LEU A 2 -1.24 1.30 20.77
CA LEU A 2 -0.57 2.36 20.01
C LEU A 2 0.65 2.79 20.81
N ARG A 3 1.79 2.91 20.15
CA ARG A 3 3.01 3.39 20.79
C ARG A 3 2.81 4.84 21.24
N GLU A 4 3.05 5.11 22.52
CA GLU A 4 2.93 6.47 23.09
C GLU A 4 3.94 7.45 22.48
N ASP A 5 5.08 6.92 22.02
CA ASP A 5 6.15 7.69 21.36
C ASP A 5 5.92 7.89 19.86
N LEU A 6 4.81 7.36 19.29
CA LEU A 6 4.51 7.48 17.87
C LEU A 6 4.06 8.89 17.51
N GLN A 7 4.96 9.69 16.98
CA GLN A 7 4.65 11.02 16.49
C GLN A 7 4.06 10.94 15.08
N ILE A 8 2.76 11.23 14.95
CA ILE A 8 2.04 11.31 13.68
C ILE A 8 2.05 12.75 13.17
N LYS A 9 2.62 12.96 11.99
CA LYS A 9 2.76 14.27 11.35
C LYS A 9 1.65 14.55 10.35
N HIS A 10 1.23 13.49 9.61
CA HIS A 10 0.20 13.63 8.60
C HIS A 10 -1.19 13.81 9.21
N LYS A 11 -1.86 14.90 8.83
CA LYS A 11 -3.26 15.15 9.21
C LYS A 11 -4.18 14.49 8.19
N VAL A 12 -4.72 13.33 8.54
CA VAL A 12 -5.66 12.60 7.67
C VAL A 12 -6.91 13.45 7.44
N ARG A 13 -7.22 13.70 6.17
CA ARG A 13 -8.45 14.31 5.70
C ARG A 13 -9.11 13.37 4.71
N VAL A 14 -10.41 13.22 4.81
CA VAL A 14 -11.19 12.41 3.87
C VAL A 14 -11.83 13.35 2.88
N THR A 15 -11.40 13.26 1.63
CA THR A 15 -12.05 13.97 0.52
C THR A 15 -13.42 13.35 0.29
N ASP A 16 -14.41 14.16 -0.04
CA ASP A 16 -15.74 13.69 -0.41
C ASP A 16 -15.67 12.61 -1.50
N LYS A 17 -16.55 11.60 -1.40
CA LYS A 17 -16.54 10.43 -2.26
C LYS A 17 -16.74 10.76 -3.73
N GLU A 18 -17.70 11.63 -4.04
CA GLU A 18 -18.03 11.98 -5.41
C GLU A 18 -16.88 12.76 -6.06
N ARG A 19 -16.30 13.69 -5.31
CA ARG A 19 -15.11 14.43 -5.75
C ARG A 19 -13.92 13.49 -5.96
N ARG A 20 -13.68 12.56 -5.05
CA ARG A 20 -12.59 11.60 -5.14
C ARG A 20 -12.74 10.72 -6.39
N GLU A 21 -13.92 10.18 -6.62
CA GLU A 21 -14.24 9.39 -7.81
C GLU A 21 -14.08 10.21 -9.10
N LYS A 22 -14.57 11.45 -9.12
CA LYS A 22 -14.41 12.37 -10.26
C LYS A 22 -12.95 12.64 -10.59
N ASP A 23 -12.11 12.89 -9.57
CA ASP A 23 -10.69 13.15 -9.77
C ASP A 23 -9.96 11.92 -10.33
N ILE A 24 -10.29 10.71 -9.85
CA ILE A 24 -9.75 9.44 -10.36
C ILE A 24 -10.18 9.20 -11.81
N ARG A 25 -11.47 9.36 -12.14
CA ARG A 25 -11.98 9.23 -13.52
C ARG A 25 -11.33 10.24 -14.46
N SER A 26 -11.09 11.46 -14.01
CA SER A 26 -10.35 12.47 -14.78
C SER A 26 -8.91 12.01 -15.03
N GLY A 27 -8.25 11.41 -14.03
CA GLY A 27 -6.92 10.82 -14.19
C GLY A 27 -6.89 9.71 -15.24
N ILE A 28 -7.86 8.79 -15.20
CA ILE A 28 -8.01 7.71 -16.20
C ILE A 28 -8.26 8.28 -17.60
N ALA A 29 -9.12 9.30 -17.71
CA ALA A 29 -9.40 9.94 -19.00
C ALA A 29 -8.16 10.61 -19.62
N LYS A 30 -7.29 11.21 -18.79
CA LYS A 30 -5.98 11.74 -19.20
C LYS A 30 -5.04 10.61 -19.60
N TRP A 31 -4.99 9.53 -18.82
CA TRP A 31 -4.19 8.34 -19.12
C TRP A 31 -4.56 7.75 -20.48
N LYS A 32 -5.84 7.56 -20.78
CA LYS A 32 -6.34 7.02 -22.08
C LYS A 32 -5.91 7.87 -23.29
N LYS A 33 -5.62 9.15 -23.08
CA LYS A 33 -5.14 10.08 -24.14
C LYS A 33 -3.62 10.21 -24.20
N SER A 34 -2.89 9.61 -23.27
CA SER A 34 -1.44 9.74 -23.19
C SER A 34 -0.75 8.74 -24.12
N ALA A 35 0.24 9.22 -24.90
CA ALA A 35 1.11 8.34 -25.68
C ALA A 35 2.02 7.45 -24.80
N HIS A 36 2.18 7.79 -23.53
CA HIS A 36 3.00 7.05 -22.55
C HIS A 36 2.12 6.46 -21.43
N ALA A 37 0.97 5.92 -21.81
CA ALA A 37 0.06 5.27 -20.87
C ALA A 37 0.69 4.00 -20.31
N HIS A 38 0.92 3.98 -19.00
CA HIS A 38 1.43 2.80 -18.30
C HIS A 38 0.26 1.97 -17.77
N GLU A 39 0.32 0.66 -17.97
CA GLU A 39 -0.59 -0.30 -17.37
C GLU A 39 0.21 -1.41 -16.68
N SER A 40 -0.41 -2.09 -15.74
CA SER A 40 0.17 -3.25 -15.10
C SER A 40 -0.91 -4.28 -14.79
N GLU A 41 -0.52 -5.53 -14.73
CA GLU A 41 -1.45 -6.62 -14.45
C GLU A 41 -1.57 -6.89 -12.95
N PHE A 42 -2.80 -6.98 -12.49
CA PHE A 42 -3.15 -7.28 -11.11
C PHE A 42 -4.10 -8.46 -11.03
N TRP A 43 -3.91 -9.29 -10.01
CA TRP A 43 -4.84 -10.37 -9.69
C TRP A 43 -6.11 -9.78 -9.08
N ILE A 44 -7.24 -9.91 -9.78
CA ILE A 44 -8.53 -9.34 -9.40
C ILE A 44 -9.61 -10.32 -9.82
N LYS A 45 -10.52 -10.68 -8.92
CA LYS A 45 -11.63 -11.61 -9.22
C LYS A 45 -11.15 -12.92 -9.88
N GLY A 46 -10.16 -13.57 -9.28
CA GLY A 46 -9.69 -14.86 -9.74
C GLY A 46 -8.87 -14.86 -11.04
N GLN A 47 -8.49 -13.69 -11.57
CA GLN A 47 -7.71 -13.60 -12.81
C GLN A 47 -6.79 -12.37 -12.86
N PHE A 48 -5.79 -12.40 -13.74
CA PHE A 48 -4.98 -11.22 -14.03
C PHE A 48 -5.73 -10.24 -14.91
N ARG A 49 -5.77 -8.98 -14.50
CA ARG A 49 -6.39 -7.88 -15.24
C ARG A 49 -5.46 -6.70 -15.36
N LYS A 50 -5.46 -6.07 -16.52
CA LYS A 50 -4.74 -4.84 -16.77
C LYS A 50 -5.44 -3.67 -16.09
N CYS A 51 -4.67 -2.90 -15.33
CA CYS A 51 -5.11 -1.69 -14.65
C CYS A 51 -4.33 -0.48 -15.15
N ALA A 52 -5.03 0.61 -15.43
CA ALA A 52 -4.42 1.90 -15.73
C ALA A 52 -3.62 2.38 -14.52
N ILE A 53 -2.38 2.83 -14.74
CA ILE A 53 -1.57 3.46 -13.70
C ILE A 53 -1.65 4.97 -13.88
N ILE A 54 -2.23 5.63 -12.91
CA ILE A 54 -2.37 7.09 -12.87
C ILE A 54 -1.60 7.66 -11.67
N THR A 55 -1.19 8.90 -11.78
CA THR A 55 -0.53 9.63 -10.69
C THR A 55 -1.57 10.40 -9.88
N LEU A 56 -1.62 10.18 -8.57
CA LEU A 56 -2.57 10.80 -7.65
C LEU A 56 -1.87 11.53 -6.51
N PRO A 57 -2.41 12.66 -6.03
CA PRO A 57 -1.94 13.26 -4.79
C PRO A 57 -2.15 12.28 -3.62
N ILE A 58 -1.17 12.20 -2.72
CA ILE A 58 -1.21 11.28 -1.57
C ILE A 58 -2.39 11.53 -0.62
N SER A 59 -2.99 12.71 -0.66
CA SER A 59 -4.17 13.06 0.14
C SER A 59 -5.46 12.44 -0.38
N LEU A 60 -5.52 12.01 -1.66
CA LEU A 60 -6.76 11.58 -2.30
C LEU A 60 -7.22 10.18 -1.86
N PRO A 61 -6.38 9.11 -1.87
CA PRO A 61 -6.82 7.77 -1.51
C PRO A 61 -7.25 7.68 -0.04
N ILE A 62 -8.15 6.76 0.27
CA ILE A 62 -8.54 6.38 1.64
C ILE A 62 -8.06 4.98 1.97
N TYR A 63 -7.84 4.71 3.25
CA TYR A 63 -7.44 3.39 3.70
C TYR A 63 -8.59 2.40 3.66
N HIS A 64 -8.30 1.14 3.30
CA HIS A 64 -9.22 0.04 3.55
C HIS A 64 -9.21 -0.29 5.05
N LEU A 65 -10.34 -0.05 5.73
CA LEU A 65 -10.43 -0.23 7.18
C LEU A 65 -10.51 -1.71 7.58
N ASN A 66 -11.11 -2.57 6.74
CA ASN A 66 -11.17 -4.02 6.97
C ASN A 66 -9.87 -4.74 6.53
N ASN A 67 -8.74 -4.10 6.68
CA ASN A 67 -7.45 -4.65 6.27
C ASN A 67 -7.00 -5.75 7.26
N GLY A 68 -6.87 -6.99 6.78
CA GLY A 68 -6.47 -8.14 7.59
C GLY A 68 -5.17 -7.95 8.38
N ARG A 69 -4.22 -7.17 7.83
CA ARG A 69 -2.94 -6.88 8.50
C ARG A 69 -3.05 -6.01 9.75
N THR A 70 -4.10 -5.22 9.87
CA THR A 70 -4.33 -4.33 11.04
C THR A 70 -5.41 -4.85 11.97
N GLN A 71 -6.07 -5.95 11.65
CA GLN A 71 -7.24 -6.46 12.37
C GLN A 71 -6.96 -6.72 13.86
N SER A 72 -5.85 -7.37 14.21
CA SER A 72 -5.46 -7.59 15.60
C SER A 72 -5.21 -6.30 16.36
N MET A 73 -4.57 -5.32 15.70
CA MET A 73 -4.29 -4.01 16.29
C MET A 73 -5.58 -3.18 16.44
N GLN A 74 -6.52 -3.30 15.50
CA GLN A 74 -7.85 -2.69 15.58
C GLN A 74 -8.65 -3.26 16.75
N SER A 75 -8.69 -4.59 16.90
CA SER A 75 -9.39 -5.25 18.01
C SER A 75 -8.83 -4.81 19.37
N MET A 76 -7.50 -4.73 19.49
CA MET A 76 -6.85 -4.25 20.70
C MET A 76 -7.20 -2.77 20.97
N TRP A 77 -7.20 -1.93 19.94
CA TRP A 77 -7.54 -0.52 20.05
C TRP A 77 -9.01 -0.34 20.49
N ILE A 78 -9.97 -1.09 19.91
CA ILE A 78 -11.40 -1.12 20.28
C ILE A 78 -11.54 -1.45 21.76
N TYR A 79 -10.88 -2.52 22.20
CA TYR A 79 -10.94 -2.96 23.62
C TYR A 79 -10.42 -1.87 24.57
N GLN A 80 -9.26 -1.28 24.27
CA GLN A 80 -8.64 -0.27 25.13
C GLN A 80 -9.43 1.04 25.20
N ASN A 81 -10.10 1.40 24.11
CA ASN A 81 -10.86 2.66 24.03
C ASN A 81 -12.35 2.47 24.34
N LYS A 82 -12.78 1.25 24.71
CA LYS A 82 -14.18 0.89 25.01
C LYS A 82 -15.13 1.29 23.89
N GLU A 83 -14.67 1.17 22.64
CA GLU A 83 -15.48 1.43 21.46
C GLU A 83 -16.28 0.19 21.06
N LYS A 84 -17.25 0.35 20.15
CA LYS A 84 -18.08 -0.75 19.65
C LYS A 84 -17.29 -1.65 18.70
N ASP A 85 -17.56 -2.96 18.69
CA ASP A 85 -16.86 -3.93 17.83
C ASP A 85 -16.92 -3.58 16.35
N ASN A 86 -17.98 -2.93 15.89
CA ASN A 86 -18.16 -2.50 14.51
C ASN A 86 -17.56 -1.11 14.21
N PHE A 87 -16.70 -0.59 15.09
CA PHE A 87 -16.13 0.76 14.94
C PHE A 87 -15.46 0.97 13.57
N PHE A 88 -14.66 0.04 13.09
CA PHE A 88 -13.97 0.15 11.80
C PHE A 88 -14.80 -0.27 10.59
N SER A 89 -15.93 -0.96 10.78
CA SER A 89 -16.75 -1.47 9.67
C SER A 89 -17.99 -0.64 9.37
N LYS A 90 -18.44 0.20 10.32
CA LYS A 90 -19.71 0.95 10.19
C LYS A 90 -19.68 2.02 9.11
N ASN A 91 -18.58 2.75 8.97
CA ASN A 91 -18.43 3.82 7.98
C ASN A 91 -16.97 3.94 7.54
N LEU A 92 -16.62 3.38 6.38
CA LEU A 92 -15.26 3.34 5.87
C LEU A 92 -14.66 4.72 5.56
N GLU A 93 -15.49 5.75 5.41
CA GLU A 93 -15.07 7.11 5.08
C GLU A 93 -15.04 8.05 6.31
N ASN A 94 -15.28 7.52 7.50
CA ASN A 94 -15.26 8.34 8.71
C ASN A 94 -13.83 8.82 9.03
N ALA A 95 -13.67 10.13 9.18
CA ALA A 95 -12.37 10.76 9.40
C ALA A 95 -11.66 10.28 10.68
N LYS A 96 -12.40 10.00 11.78
CA LYS A 96 -11.84 9.46 13.03
C LYS A 96 -11.27 8.07 12.79
N GLN A 97 -12.02 7.20 12.11
CA GLN A 97 -11.59 5.84 11.78
C GLN A 97 -10.39 5.82 10.84
N GLN A 98 -10.40 6.65 9.79
CA GLN A 98 -9.30 6.81 8.86
C GLN A 98 -8.02 7.34 9.55
N LYS A 99 -8.16 8.25 10.52
CA LYS A 99 -7.04 8.74 11.33
C LYS A 99 -6.42 7.63 12.18
N ILE A 100 -7.25 6.85 12.87
CA ILE A 100 -6.78 5.74 13.69
C ILE A 100 -6.13 4.66 12.81
N GLN A 101 -6.75 4.31 11.70
CA GLN A 101 -6.17 3.37 10.73
C GLN A 101 -4.80 3.83 10.24
N HIS A 102 -4.64 5.11 9.96
CA HIS A 102 -3.35 5.68 9.59
C HIS A 102 -2.29 5.44 10.68
N GLN A 103 -2.62 5.69 11.96
CA GLN A 103 -1.72 5.47 13.09
C GLN A 103 -1.29 3.99 13.20
N LEU A 104 -2.25 3.06 13.09
CA LEU A 104 -1.98 1.62 13.13
C LEU A 104 -1.07 1.19 11.96
N LEU A 105 -1.32 1.70 10.76
CA LEU A 105 -0.52 1.39 9.58
C LEU A 105 0.91 1.96 9.66
N VAL A 106 1.08 3.17 10.20
CA VAL A 106 2.41 3.76 10.43
C VAL A 106 3.19 2.93 11.44
N GLN A 107 2.57 2.56 12.55
CA GLN A 107 3.18 1.70 13.56
C GLN A 107 3.63 0.36 12.96
N GLN A 108 2.78 -0.27 12.14
CA GLN A 108 3.10 -1.50 11.46
C GLN A 108 4.22 -1.33 10.42
N ALA A 109 4.23 -0.21 9.68
CA ALA A 109 5.24 0.07 8.67
C ALA A 109 6.64 0.31 9.27
N GLN A 110 6.71 0.75 10.52
CA GLN A 110 7.95 0.93 11.29
C GLN A 110 8.46 -0.34 11.97
N GLY A 111 7.88 -1.51 11.64
CA GLY A 111 8.37 -2.80 12.13
C GLY A 111 7.88 -3.21 13.51
N TYR A 112 6.75 -2.66 13.96
CA TYR A 112 6.10 -3.17 15.18
C TYR A 112 5.43 -4.52 14.89
N GLY A 113 5.93 -5.55 15.56
CA GLY A 113 5.56 -6.95 15.32
C GLY A 113 6.72 -7.75 14.71
N SER A 114 6.49 -9.02 14.40
CA SER A 114 7.51 -9.98 13.94
C SER A 114 8.08 -9.74 12.54
N HIS A 115 7.70 -8.68 11.85
CA HIS A 115 8.09 -8.45 10.47
C HIS A 115 9.40 -7.66 10.36
N LYS A 116 10.48 -8.34 9.95
CA LYS A 116 11.80 -7.74 9.69
C LYS A 116 11.84 -6.70 8.56
N GLN A 117 10.80 -6.60 7.73
CA GLN A 117 10.75 -5.65 6.62
C GLN A 117 10.13 -4.33 7.05
N ASN A 118 10.98 -3.34 7.24
CA ASN A 118 10.57 -1.98 7.57
C ASN A 118 10.33 -1.17 6.29
N VAL A 119 9.08 -1.15 5.84
CA VAL A 119 8.65 -0.39 4.64
C VAL A 119 8.94 1.10 4.77
N PHE A 120 8.86 1.62 5.99
CA PHE A 120 9.12 3.02 6.26
C PHE A 120 10.58 3.39 6.00
N ASP A 121 11.53 2.59 6.50
CA ASP A 121 12.97 2.84 6.31
C ASP A 121 13.39 2.64 4.85
N GLU A 122 12.79 1.67 4.16
CA GLU A 122 13.02 1.49 2.72
C GLU A 122 12.63 2.74 1.93
N LEU A 123 11.43 3.28 2.14
CA LEU A 123 10.97 4.49 1.47
C LEU A 123 11.77 5.72 1.89
N LYS A 124 12.18 5.81 3.17
CA LYS A 124 13.03 6.89 3.68
C LYS A 124 14.38 6.93 2.97
N LYS A 125 15.00 5.78 2.72
CA LYS A 125 16.26 5.66 1.99
C LYS A 125 16.10 6.02 0.52
N ARG A 126 15.04 5.52 -0.14
CA ARG A 126 14.81 5.72 -1.58
C ARG A 126 14.40 7.13 -1.94
N LYS A 127 13.64 7.82 -1.10
CA LYS A 127 13.06 9.15 -1.34
C LYS A 127 12.15 9.23 -2.59
N LYS A 128 11.86 8.09 -3.22
CA LYS A 128 10.98 7.95 -4.40
C LYS A 128 10.04 6.77 -4.22
N PHE A 129 8.83 6.90 -4.73
CA PHE A 129 7.92 5.77 -4.85
C PHE A 129 8.35 4.91 -6.06
N ARG A 130 8.15 3.60 -5.97
CA ARG A 130 8.47 2.70 -7.09
C ARG A 130 7.34 2.72 -8.11
N GLU A 131 7.67 3.04 -9.36
CA GLU A 131 6.72 3.02 -10.47
C GLU A 131 6.24 1.58 -10.79
N ASP A 132 7.11 0.60 -10.63
CA ASP A 132 6.83 -0.83 -10.83
C ASP A 132 6.02 -1.47 -9.70
N SER A 133 5.70 -0.73 -8.66
CA SER A 133 4.93 -1.21 -7.51
C SER A 133 3.90 -0.16 -7.05
N PRO A 134 2.96 0.24 -7.92
CA PRO A 134 1.92 1.21 -7.58
C PRO A 134 1.04 0.70 -6.44
N ILE A 135 0.33 1.58 -5.76
CA ILE A 135 -0.76 1.15 -4.89
C ILE A 135 -1.93 0.69 -5.76
N LEU A 136 -2.70 -0.29 -5.29
CA LEU A 136 -3.91 -0.75 -5.97
C LEU A 136 -5.14 -0.15 -5.29
N ILE A 137 -5.95 0.56 -6.04
CA ILE A 137 -7.16 1.24 -5.55
C ILE A 137 -8.39 0.86 -6.37
N ASP A 138 -9.56 0.98 -5.77
CA ASP A 138 -10.82 0.97 -6.51
C ASP A 138 -11.12 2.36 -7.11
N ILE A 139 -12.17 2.44 -7.93
CA ILE A 139 -12.62 3.68 -8.56
C ILE A 139 -13.07 4.74 -7.54
N LYS A 140 -13.40 4.35 -6.31
CA LYS A 140 -13.77 5.26 -5.21
C LYS A 140 -12.55 5.75 -4.42
N GLY A 141 -11.34 5.30 -4.80
CA GLY A 141 -10.07 5.67 -4.17
C GLY A 141 -9.76 4.92 -2.87
N MET A 142 -10.44 3.81 -2.59
CA MET A 142 -10.11 2.95 -1.46
C MET A 142 -8.88 2.08 -1.81
N VAL A 143 -7.89 2.06 -0.95
CA VAL A 143 -6.64 1.31 -1.16
C VAL A 143 -6.84 -0.17 -0.81
N ILE A 144 -6.84 -1.03 -1.81
CA ILE A 144 -6.93 -2.49 -1.65
C ILE A 144 -5.55 -3.06 -1.30
N ASN A 145 -4.50 -2.63 -2.01
CA ASN A 145 -3.13 -3.03 -1.70
C ASN A 145 -2.20 -1.82 -1.66
N GLY A 146 -1.34 -1.76 -0.64
CA GLY A 146 -0.37 -0.68 -0.46
C GLY A 146 -0.68 0.28 0.69
N ASN A 147 -1.63 -0.05 1.58
CA ASN A 147 -2.01 0.76 2.74
C ASN A 147 -0.80 1.19 3.59
N ARG A 148 0.14 0.27 3.91
CA ARG A 148 1.37 0.58 4.65
C ARG A 148 2.30 1.53 3.89
N ARG A 149 2.40 1.36 2.56
CA ARG A 149 3.20 2.25 1.72
C ARG A 149 2.60 3.66 1.71
N LEU A 150 1.30 3.78 1.51
CA LEU A 150 0.61 5.06 1.55
C LEU A 150 0.79 5.77 2.90
N SER A 151 0.64 5.05 4.03
CA SER A 151 0.83 5.66 5.35
C SER A 151 2.26 6.16 5.55
N SER A 152 3.26 5.37 5.13
CA SER A 152 4.67 5.75 5.22
C SER A 152 5.01 6.99 4.37
N VAL A 153 4.51 7.04 3.14
CA VAL A 153 4.75 8.19 2.23
C VAL A 153 4.16 9.47 2.80
N ARG A 154 2.95 9.38 3.37
CA ARG A 154 2.27 10.50 4.01
C ARG A 154 3.08 11.07 5.16
N GLU A 155 3.59 10.21 6.05
CA GLU A 155 4.44 10.62 7.18
C GLU A 155 5.77 11.21 6.72
N LEU A 156 6.44 10.58 5.77
CA LEU A 156 7.71 11.06 5.23
C LEU A 156 7.52 12.42 4.56
N TYR A 157 6.51 12.59 3.72
CA TYR A 157 6.22 13.86 3.07
C TYR A 157 5.98 14.99 4.08
N GLU A 158 5.12 14.76 5.09
CA GLU A 158 4.86 15.75 6.13
C GLU A 158 6.07 15.99 7.05
N SER A 159 6.97 15.02 7.16
CA SER A 159 8.18 15.19 7.97
C SER A 159 9.16 16.19 7.37
N ASN A 160 9.29 16.21 6.04
CA ASN A 160 10.13 17.16 5.31
C ASN A 160 9.71 17.22 3.83
N LYS A 161 8.85 18.17 3.49
CA LYS A 161 8.28 18.33 2.14
C LYS A 161 9.33 18.62 1.06
N LYS A 162 10.46 19.22 1.42
CA LYS A 162 11.55 19.49 0.46
C LYS A 162 12.32 18.20 0.13
N VAL A 163 12.68 17.42 1.15
CA VAL A 163 13.44 16.17 0.97
C VAL A 163 12.61 15.08 0.30
N TYR A 164 11.30 15.04 0.57
CA TYR A 164 10.37 14.04 0.10
C TYR A 164 9.34 14.61 -0.89
N ALA A 165 9.72 15.62 -1.69
CA ALA A 165 8.83 16.28 -2.65
C ALA A 165 8.17 15.29 -3.62
N ASP A 166 8.90 14.28 -4.07
CA ASP A 166 8.42 13.23 -4.98
C ASP A 166 7.25 12.42 -4.37
N PHE A 167 7.10 12.41 -3.04
CA PHE A 167 5.99 11.76 -2.38
C PHE A 167 4.70 12.59 -2.33
N ALA A 168 4.68 13.81 -2.85
CA ALA A 168 3.43 14.57 -2.96
C ALA A 168 2.39 13.83 -3.83
N HIS A 169 2.88 13.02 -4.78
CA HIS A 169 2.07 12.22 -5.69
C HIS A 169 2.59 10.78 -5.73
N ILE A 170 1.70 9.82 -5.95
CA ILE A 170 2.05 8.41 -6.01
C ILE A 170 1.40 7.73 -7.23
N PRO A 171 2.05 6.73 -7.83
CA PRO A 171 1.44 5.90 -8.85
C PRO A 171 0.37 5.00 -8.20
N ALA A 172 -0.81 4.98 -8.81
CA ALA A 172 -1.95 4.17 -8.40
C ALA A 172 -2.49 3.38 -9.60
N ALA A 173 -2.57 2.06 -9.47
CA ALA A 173 -3.30 1.20 -10.37
C ALA A 173 -4.77 1.22 -10.00
N VAL A 174 -5.64 1.49 -10.96
CA VAL A 174 -7.08 1.68 -10.70
C VAL A 174 -7.88 0.51 -11.23
N ILE A 175 -8.71 -0.07 -10.35
CA ILE A 175 -9.73 -1.04 -10.73
C ILE A 175 -10.99 -0.25 -11.09
N GLU A 176 -11.31 -0.17 -12.39
CA GLU A 176 -12.47 0.58 -12.89
C GLU A 176 -13.79 -0.14 -12.63
N GLU A 177 -13.77 -1.45 -12.51
CA GLU A 177 -14.96 -2.26 -12.28
C GLU A 177 -15.43 -2.20 -10.82
N HIS A 178 -16.72 -2.48 -10.64
CA HIS A 178 -17.29 -2.60 -9.29
C HIS A 178 -16.78 -3.87 -8.61
N LEU A 179 -16.26 -3.71 -7.40
CA LEU A 179 -15.83 -4.80 -6.53
C LEU A 179 -16.85 -5.03 -5.42
N THR A 180 -17.19 -6.30 -5.19
CA THR A 180 -17.90 -6.73 -3.99
C THR A 180 -16.93 -6.83 -2.82
N ALA A 181 -17.46 -6.97 -1.60
CA ALA A 181 -16.62 -7.21 -0.43
C ALA A 181 -15.79 -8.50 -0.56
N ILE A 182 -16.35 -9.53 -1.20
CA ILE A 182 -15.65 -10.80 -1.47
C ILE A 182 -14.50 -10.60 -2.45
N ASP A 183 -14.71 -9.85 -3.53
CA ASP A 183 -13.67 -9.56 -4.52
C ASP A 183 -12.48 -8.81 -3.89
N ILE A 184 -12.76 -7.89 -2.97
CA ILE A 184 -11.75 -7.12 -2.25
C ILE A 184 -10.94 -8.03 -1.33
N GLU A 185 -11.62 -8.86 -0.54
CA GLU A 185 -11.00 -9.81 0.38
C GLU A 185 -10.13 -10.84 -0.36
N GLU A 186 -10.62 -11.39 -1.47
CA GLU A 186 -9.88 -12.33 -2.33
C GLU A 186 -8.62 -11.66 -2.91
N THR A 187 -8.77 -10.45 -3.44
CA THR A 187 -7.66 -9.68 -4.00
C THR A 187 -6.62 -9.35 -2.94
N GLU A 188 -7.04 -8.88 -1.76
CA GLU A 188 -6.16 -8.56 -0.65
C GLU A 188 -5.42 -9.81 -0.17
N SER A 189 -6.14 -10.92 0.05
CA SER A 189 -5.59 -12.21 0.50
C SER A 189 -4.54 -12.73 -0.49
N TYR A 190 -4.79 -12.66 -1.80
CA TYR A 190 -3.82 -13.05 -2.82
C TYR A 190 -2.49 -12.30 -2.66
N TYR A 191 -2.52 -10.97 -2.48
CA TYR A 191 -1.30 -10.18 -2.32
C TYR A 191 -0.62 -10.35 -0.97
N GLN A 192 -1.37 -10.69 0.06
CA GLN A 192 -0.81 -10.93 1.40
C GLN A 192 -0.17 -12.31 1.47
N ILE A 193 -0.91 -13.37 1.11
CA ILE A 193 -0.45 -14.77 1.21
C ILE A 193 0.66 -15.07 0.19
N LYS A 194 0.53 -14.62 -1.06
CA LYS A 194 1.56 -14.84 -2.08
C LYS A 194 2.92 -14.24 -1.72
N ARG A 195 2.94 -13.13 -0.97
CA ARG A 195 4.18 -12.56 -0.45
C ARG A 195 4.79 -13.39 0.67
N GLU A 196 3.97 -13.99 1.50
CA GLU A 196 4.40 -14.84 2.62
C GLU A 196 4.88 -16.21 2.13
N LEU A 197 4.31 -16.73 1.05
CA LEU A 197 4.74 -17.98 0.41
C LEU A 197 6.03 -17.86 -0.41
N LYS A 198 6.45 -16.65 -0.77
CA LYS A 198 7.83 -16.41 -1.19
C LYS A 198 8.71 -16.44 0.06
N GLN A 199 9.01 -17.64 0.54
CA GLN A 199 10.13 -17.82 1.48
C GLN A 199 11.37 -17.25 0.80
N ASP A 200 12.02 -16.30 1.45
CA ASP A 200 13.37 -15.94 1.08
C ASP A 200 14.17 -17.24 1.11
N TYR A 201 14.92 -17.51 0.03
CA TYR A 201 15.82 -18.65 0.01
C TYR A 201 16.65 -18.56 1.29
N ASP A 202 16.73 -19.67 2.04
CA ASP A 202 17.76 -19.75 3.05
C ASP A 202 19.12 -19.49 2.39
N TRP A 203 20.08 -18.99 3.14
CA TRP A 203 21.37 -18.57 2.58
C TRP A 203 22.10 -19.70 1.82
N ILE A 204 21.90 -20.97 2.21
CA ILE A 204 22.49 -22.13 1.54
C ILE A 204 21.81 -22.35 0.18
N SER A 205 20.49 -22.28 0.13
CA SER A 205 19.71 -22.40 -1.12
C SER A 205 20.00 -21.24 -2.06
N LEU A 206 20.22 -20.04 -1.55
CA LEU A 206 20.63 -18.88 -2.33
C LEU A 206 22.02 -19.08 -2.95
N ILE A 207 23.02 -19.54 -2.17
CA ILE A 207 24.36 -19.84 -2.68
C ILE A 207 24.31 -20.93 -3.76
N LYS A 208 23.60 -22.04 -3.53
CA LYS A 208 23.42 -23.09 -4.53
C LYS A 208 22.78 -22.58 -5.82
N LYS A 209 21.79 -21.69 -5.71
CA LYS A 209 21.16 -21.07 -6.87
C LYS A 209 22.15 -20.17 -7.64
N ILE A 210 22.92 -19.36 -6.93
CA ILE A 210 23.95 -18.49 -7.53
C ILE A 210 25.02 -19.33 -8.22
N GLN A 211 25.53 -20.39 -7.57
CA GLN A 211 26.49 -21.31 -8.19
C GLN A 211 25.93 -21.96 -9.46
N ARG A 212 24.70 -22.50 -9.39
CA ARG A 212 24.04 -23.08 -10.56
C ARG A 212 23.84 -22.06 -11.70
N GLN A 213 23.48 -20.81 -11.38
CA GLN A 213 23.36 -19.76 -12.39
C GLN A 213 24.73 -19.42 -13.01
N LYS A 214 25.80 -19.35 -12.21
CA LYS A 214 27.17 -19.14 -12.70
C LYS A 214 27.59 -20.26 -13.68
N ASP A 215 27.34 -21.51 -13.31
CA ASP A 215 27.71 -22.68 -14.12
C ASP A 215 26.92 -22.74 -15.43
N VAL A 216 25.60 -22.41 -15.39
CA VAL A 216 24.70 -22.45 -16.55
C VAL A 216 24.88 -21.25 -17.47
N LEU A 217 25.00 -20.05 -16.89
CA LEU A 217 25.00 -18.80 -17.68
C LEU A 217 26.44 -18.37 -18.04
N LYS A 218 27.48 -18.98 -17.45
CA LYS A 218 28.89 -18.61 -17.63
C LYS A 218 29.15 -17.10 -17.44
N GLN A 219 28.36 -16.46 -16.56
CA GLN A 219 28.46 -15.03 -16.29
C GLN A 219 29.02 -14.78 -14.89
N ASP A 220 29.96 -13.84 -14.79
CA ASP A 220 30.41 -13.31 -13.50
C ASP A 220 29.40 -12.28 -12.96
N PHE A 221 28.92 -12.57 -11.74
CA PHE A 221 27.95 -11.69 -11.06
C PHE A 221 28.61 -10.48 -10.40
N LYS A 222 29.08 -9.52 -11.18
CA LYS A 222 29.63 -8.25 -10.65
C LYS A 222 28.59 -7.31 -10.03
N TRP A 223 27.29 -7.66 -10.08
CA TRP A 223 26.17 -6.83 -9.63
C TRP A 223 25.56 -7.28 -8.28
N ILE A 224 26.17 -8.27 -7.60
CA ILE A 224 25.72 -8.74 -6.27
C ILE A 224 26.52 -8.08 -5.12
N SER A 225 27.23 -7.01 -5.37
CA SER A 225 27.93 -6.24 -4.32
C SER A 225 27.09 -5.10 -3.80
#